data_73309d0af0af74485d528bb6a7ff240f
#
_entry.id   73309d0af0af74485d528bb6a7ff240f
#
_cell.length_a   1.000
_cell.length_b   1.000
_cell.length_c   1.000
_cell.angle_alpha   90.00
_cell.angle_beta   90.00
_cell.angle_gamma   90.00
#
_symmetry.space_group_name_H-M   'P 1'
#
loop_
_entity.id
_entity.type
_entity.pdbx_description
1 polymer ?
#
loop_
_entity_poly.entity_id
_entity_poly.type
_entity_poly.pdbx_seq_one_letter_code
_entity_poly.pdbx_strand_id
1 'polypeptide(L)'
;MRYLVVIFSFFVSHWALAQSSQFKSVSIGAADAPKSPIMIQGPMPIEAEYFASLLQDVKVEHSGNATFYLGSLNGYPVVVAQTGKGLENTAAATAIGIERYRPIAIINQGTSGGHDPTLNVGDIVLGKRSVNANNFKTARLLKGEGSDPMQWLPMDIMASEGSAGEGDSAADAEKIRYYLGNSQLIRIARSVSSKYKRGVVVEGTIGSGNFWNNELDRIAWLHQHFGTSVEEMETAAAAQIAHAYDVPFLGIRVLSNNITNGGHYDPSTAVDCQVYVKNVVVAYIGTFGE
;
A
#
# COMPACT_ATOMS: atom_id res chain seq x y z
N MET A 1 -13.76 -9.09 77.38
CA MET A 1 -13.06 -7.79 77.31
C MET A 1 -13.41 -7.14 75.98
N ARG A 2 -14.19 -6.08 76.03
CA ARG A 2 -14.63 -5.31 74.83
C ARG A 2 -13.66 -4.14 74.69
N TYR A 3 -13.03 -3.99 73.53
CA TYR A 3 -12.29 -2.75 73.22
C TYR A 3 -13.12 -1.89 72.27
N LEU A 4 -13.40 -0.70 72.73
CA LEU A 4 -14.08 0.37 72.04
C LEU A 4 -13.04 1.15 71.22
N VAL A 5 -13.22 1.26 69.93
CA VAL A 5 -12.40 2.14 69.08
C VAL A 5 -13.19 3.39 68.77
N VAL A 6 -12.67 4.53 69.25
CA VAL A 6 -13.22 5.87 69.00
C VAL A 6 -12.53 6.41 67.73
N ILE A 7 -13.32 6.72 66.72
CA ILE A 7 -12.85 7.40 65.52
C ILE A 7 -13.09 8.90 65.67
N PHE A 8 -12.01 9.67 65.71
CA PHE A 8 -12.04 11.13 65.61
C PHE A 8 -12.07 11.55 64.12
N SER A 9 -13.16 12.20 63.72
CA SER A 9 -13.29 12.87 62.45
C SER A 9 -12.81 14.31 62.54
N PHE A 10 -11.72 14.64 61.89
CA PHE A 10 -11.31 16.03 61.69
C PHE A 10 -11.96 16.61 60.45
N PHE A 11 -12.88 17.55 60.60
CA PHE A 11 -13.34 18.43 59.53
C PHE A 11 -12.33 19.56 59.34
N VAL A 12 -11.66 19.60 58.20
CA VAL A 12 -10.87 20.75 57.76
C VAL A 12 -11.65 21.42 56.62
N SER A 13 -12.27 22.54 56.95
CA SER A 13 -12.92 23.43 55.99
C SER A 13 -11.86 24.29 55.29
N HIS A 14 -11.61 24.01 54.01
CA HIS A 14 -10.80 24.88 53.15
C HIS A 14 -11.71 25.84 52.38
N TRP A 15 -11.63 27.10 52.73
CA TRP A 15 -12.13 28.18 51.90
C TRP A 15 -11.14 28.39 50.74
N ALA A 16 -11.51 27.99 49.57
CA ALA A 16 -10.78 28.35 48.34
C ALA A 16 -11.38 29.64 47.77
N LEU A 17 -10.63 30.73 47.86
CA LEU A 17 -10.91 31.96 47.12
C LEU A 17 -10.69 31.66 45.62
N ALA A 18 -11.76 31.64 44.87
CA ALA A 18 -11.68 31.59 43.41
C ALA A 18 -11.29 32.97 42.89
N GLN A 19 -10.01 33.18 42.56
CA GLN A 19 -9.58 34.24 41.68
C GLN A 19 -9.88 33.84 40.25
N SER A 20 -10.92 34.42 39.64
CA SER A 20 -11.18 34.33 38.22
C SER A 20 -10.14 35.16 37.45
N SER A 21 -9.03 34.55 37.08
CA SER A 21 -8.16 35.10 36.04
C SER A 21 -8.89 34.95 34.68
N GLN A 22 -9.38 36.07 34.15
CA GLN A 22 -9.82 36.16 32.78
C GLN A 22 -8.60 35.91 31.86
N PHE A 23 -8.39 34.65 31.47
CA PHE A 23 -7.57 34.37 30.32
C PHE A 23 -8.31 34.89 29.07
N LYS A 24 -7.89 36.05 28.56
CA LYS A 24 -8.23 36.45 27.19
C LYS A 24 -7.77 35.30 26.29
N SER A 25 -8.70 34.56 25.73
CA SER A 25 -8.42 33.64 24.62
C SER A 25 -7.92 34.49 23.48
N VAL A 26 -6.62 34.54 23.30
CA VAL A 26 -6.02 34.96 22.03
C VAL A 26 -6.43 33.88 21.05
N SER A 27 -7.41 34.18 20.20
CA SER A 27 -7.66 33.39 19.00
C SER A 27 -6.41 33.53 18.11
N ILE A 28 -5.47 32.61 18.29
CA ILE A 28 -4.46 32.36 17.29
C ILE A 28 -5.29 31.90 16.10
N GLY A 29 -5.35 32.73 15.06
CA GLY A 29 -5.96 32.37 13.78
C GLY A 29 -5.45 30.97 13.45
N ALA A 30 -6.34 30.08 13.08
CA ALA A 30 -5.98 28.73 12.65
C ALA A 30 -5.02 28.88 11.46
N ALA A 31 -3.72 28.96 11.76
CA ALA A 31 -2.69 28.72 10.76
C ALA A 31 -3.00 27.34 10.23
N ASP A 32 -3.24 27.21 8.93
CA ASP A 32 -3.57 25.96 8.28
C ASP A 32 -2.66 24.86 8.80
N ALA A 33 -3.24 23.88 9.50
CA ALA A 33 -2.48 22.72 9.93
C ALA A 33 -1.82 22.12 8.68
N PRO A 34 -0.54 21.75 8.74
CA PRO A 34 0.16 21.24 7.57
C PRO A 34 -0.63 20.09 6.97
N LYS A 35 -1.00 20.21 5.68
CA LYS A 35 -1.78 19.20 4.97
C LYS A 35 -0.99 17.89 4.97
N SER A 36 -1.61 16.79 5.33
CA SER A 36 -1.01 15.46 5.21
C SER A 36 -0.73 15.12 3.74
N PRO A 37 0.43 14.55 3.41
CA PRO A 37 0.83 14.33 2.03
C PRO A 37 0.08 13.15 1.36
N ILE A 38 0.16 13.09 0.04
CA ILE A 38 -0.07 11.88 -0.74
C ILE A 38 1.27 11.16 -0.85
N MET A 39 1.33 9.85 -0.57
CA MET A 39 2.55 9.06 -0.74
C MET A 39 2.49 8.26 -2.05
N ILE A 40 3.51 8.43 -2.89
CA ILE A 40 3.72 7.67 -4.11
C ILE A 40 4.89 6.72 -3.86
N GLN A 41 4.73 5.45 -4.20
CA GLN A 41 5.78 4.44 -4.03
C GLN A 41 6.21 3.89 -5.38
N GLY A 42 7.51 3.74 -5.57
CA GLY A 42 8.13 3.00 -6.66
C GLY A 42 9.34 2.24 -6.15
N PRO A 43 9.50 0.94 -6.47
CA PRO A 43 10.55 0.12 -5.85
C PRO A 43 11.96 0.48 -6.31
N MET A 44 12.13 0.80 -7.56
CA MET A 44 13.45 1.05 -8.18
C MET A 44 13.62 2.54 -8.54
N PRO A 45 14.88 3.02 -8.71
CA PRO A 45 15.13 4.38 -9.17
C PRO A 45 14.34 4.74 -10.44
N ILE A 46 14.35 3.86 -11.46
CA ILE A 46 13.62 4.07 -12.71
C ILE A 46 12.10 4.19 -12.52
N GLU A 47 11.56 3.73 -11.40
CA GLU A 47 10.13 3.75 -11.07
C GLU A 47 9.76 4.84 -10.05
N ALA A 48 10.75 5.58 -9.51
CA ALA A 48 10.51 6.61 -8.50
C ALA A 48 11.07 7.99 -8.89
N GLU A 49 12.27 8.03 -9.48
CA GLU A 49 13.03 9.28 -9.66
C GLU A 49 12.38 10.25 -10.64
N TYR A 50 11.73 9.74 -11.70
CA TYR A 50 11.02 10.65 -12.61
C TYR A 50 9.90 11.40 -11.86
N PHE A 51 9.10 10.70 -11.05
CA PHE A 51 8.05 11.37 -10.28
C PHE A 51 8.64 12.31 -9.23
N ALA A 52 9.72 11.90 -8.54
CA ALA A 52 10.41 12.75 -7.59
C ALA A 52 10.95 14.04 -8.24
N SER A 53 11.42 13.97 -9.49
CA SER A 53 11.90 15.13 -10.23
C SER A 53 10.81 16.16 -10.59
N LEU A 54 9.54 15.79 -10.49
CA LEU A 54 8.40 16.70 -10.73
C LEU A 54 8.03 17.52 -9.49
N LEU A 55 8.55 17.18 -8.31
CA LEU A 55 8.25 17.87 -7.07
C LEU A 55 9.01 19.19 -6.97
N GLN A 56 8.39 20.16 -6.31
CA GLN A 56 8.99 21.43 -5.92
C GLN A 56 9.51 21.35 -4.48
N ASP A 57 10.57 22.10 -4.17
CA ASP A 57 11.16 22.22 -2.82
C ASP A 57 11.55 20.88 -2.20
N VAL A 58 12.23 20.04 -2.97
CA VAL A 58 12.53 18.65 -2.61
C VAL A 58 13.53 18.56 -1.46
N LYS A 59 13.16 17.86 -0.41
CA LYS A 59 14.04 17.36 0.66
C LYS A 59 14.15 15.84 0.55
N VAL A 60 15.36 15.30 0.66
CA VAL A 60 15.61 13.85 0.60
C VAL A 60 15.91 13.33 2.00
N GLU A 61 15.24 12.24 2.38
CA GLU A 61 15.47 11.53 3.63
C GLU A 61 15.70 10.05 3.35
N HIS A 62 16.57 9.43 4.16
CA HIS A 62 16.86 7.99 4.07
C HIS A 62 16.41 7.26 5.33
N SER A 63 15.96 6.02 5.17
CA SER A 63 15.63 5.15 6.29
C SER A 63 15.79 3.68 5.88
N GLY A 64 16.81 3.02 6.42
CA GLY A 64 17.20 1.70 5.91
C GLY A 64 17.55 1.78 4.42
N ASN A 65 16.95 0.91 3.63
CA ASN A 65 17.10 0.89 2.17
C ASN A 65 16.16 1.86 1.43
N ALA A 66 15.23 2.50 2.14
CA ALA A 66 14.26 3.39 1.53
C ALA A 66 14.78 4.82 1.42
N THR A 67 14.46 5.47 0.31
CA THR A 67 14.67 6.90 0.10
C THR A 67 13.33 7.60 -0.04
N PHE A 68 13.13 8.67 0.70
CA PHE A 68 11.92 9.49 0.68
C PHE A 68 12.25 10.88 0.12
N TYR A 69 11.58 11.26 -0.96
CA TYR A 69 11.64 12.59 -1.55
C TYR A 69 10.38 13.35 -1.11
N LEU A 70 10.56 14.34 -0.25
CA LEU A 70 9.49 15.18 0.28
C LEU A 70 9.44 16.49 -0.50
N GLY A 71 8.28 16.88 -0.99
CA GLY A 71 8.11 18.11 -1.74
C GLY A 71 6.66 18.42 -1.97
N SER A 72 6.36 19.21 -2.99
CA SER A 72 5.00 19.53 -3.38
C SER A 72 4.76 19.33 -4.88
N LEU A 73 3.53 18.99 -5.23
CA LEU A 73 3.04 18.94 -6.60
C LEU A 73 1.79 19.83 -6.70
N ASN A 74 1.81 20.84 -7.55
CA ASN A 74 0.75 21.84 -7.64
C ASN A 74 0.39 22.47 -6.27
N GLY A 75 1.40 22.71 -5.43
CA GLY A 75 1.23 23.30 -4.10
C GLY A 75 0.66 22.35 -3.04
N TYR A 76 0.46 21.04 -3.36
CA TYR A 76 0.02 20.03 -2.40
C TYR A 76 1.21 19.15 -1.96
N PRO A 77 1.35 18.83 -0.65
CA PRO A 77 2.46 18.02 -0.17
C PRO A 77 2.40 16.60 -0.73
N VAL A 78 3.52 16.13 -1.23
CA VAL A 78 3.69 14.78 -1.79
C VAL A 78 5.00 14.18 -1.26
N VAL A 79 4.96 12.91 -0.92
CA VAL A 79 6.14 12.11 -0.59
C VAL A 79 6.29 11.03 -1.65
N VAL A 80 7.43 11.00 -2.33
CA VAL A 80 7.79 9.87 -3.20
C VAL A 80 8.73 8.95 -2.42
N ALA A 81 8.35 7.68 -2.26
CA ALA A 81 9.14 6.68 -1.58
C ALA A 81 9.73 5.70 -2.61
N GLN A 82 11.04 5.70 -2.73
CA GLN A 82 11.77 4.60 -3.37
C GLN A 82 11.95 3.50 -2.33
N THR A 83 11.12 2.45 -2.42
CA THR A 83 10.98 1.46 -1.35
C THR A 83 12.08 0.41 -1.31
N GLY A 84 12.79 0.21 -2.42
CA GLY A 84 13.55 -1.01 -2.68
C GLY A 84 12.62 -2.13 -3.16
N LYS A 85 13.18 -3.04 -3.95
CA LYS A 85 12.45 -4.16 -4.56
C LYS A 85 12.12 -5.25 -3.53
N GLY A 86 10.94 -5.85 -3.64
CA GLY A 86 10.50 -7.00 -2.84
C GLY A 86 9.54 -6.66 -1.73
N LEU A 87 8.82 -7.68 -1.28
CA LEU A 87 7.73 -7.58 -0.29
C LEU A 87 8.21 -6.95 1.02
N GLU A 88 9.35 -7.41 1.55
CA GLU A 88 9.89 -7.00 2.85
C GLU A 88 10.34 -5.54 2.85
N ASN A 89 11.08 -5.12 1.80
CA ASN A 89 11.51 -3.74 1.64
C ASN A 89 10.30 -2.80 1.54
N THR A 90 9.31 -3.20 0.75
CA THR A 90 8.10 -2.39 0.55
C THR A 90 7.26 -2.31 1.81
N ALA A 91 7.06 -3.42 2.54
CA ALA A 91 6.35 -3.41 3.81
C ALA A 91 7.01 -2.45 4.81
N ALA A 92 8.34 -2.56 4.97
CA ALA A 92 9.11 -1.70 5.87
C ALA A 92 9.00 -0.21 5.47
N ALA A 93 9.22 0.10 4.18
CA ALA A 93 9.15 1.48 3.68
C ALA A 93 7.73 2.06 3.82
N THR A 94 6.69 1.25 3.62
CA THR A 94 5.29 1.66 3.77
C THR A 94 4.98 2.01 5.22
N ALA A 95 5.33 1.13 6.17
CA ALA A 95 5.13 1.38 7.60
C ALA A 95 5.89 2.64 8.07
N ILE A 96 7.18 2.76 7.72
CA ILE A 96 7.98 3.94 8.03
C ILE A 96 7.36 5.22 7.45
N GLY A 97 6.91 5.16 6.19
CA GLY A 97 6.29 6.30 5.51
C GLY A 97 4.98 6.73 6.16
N ILE A 98 4.14 5.78 6.59
CA ILE A 98 2.88 6.08 7.30
C ILE A 98 3.18 6.73 8.66
N GLU A 99 4.07 6.12 9.46
CA GLU A 99 4.40 6.61 10.79
C GLU A 99 5.03 8.02 10.78
N ARG A 100 5.90 8.29 9.79
CA ARG A 100 6.61 9.58 9.72
C ARG A 100 5.79 10.69 9.09
N TYR A 101 5.05 10.38 8.03
CA TYR A 101 4.46 11.42 7.16
C TYR A 101 2.94 11.42 7.19
N ARG A 102 2.30 10.39 7.74
CA ARG A 102 0.83 10.26 7.89
C ARG A 102 0.09 10.60 6.59
N PRO A 103 0.36 9.88 5.49
CA PRO A 103 -0.24 10.18 4.21
C PRO A 103 -1.75 9.94 4.23
N ILE A 104 -2.48 10.79 3.50
CA ILE A 104 -3.94 10.63 3.32
C ILE A 104 -4.30 9.54 2.32
N ALA A 105 -3.36 9.16 1.47
CA ALA A 105 -3.48 8.08 0.49
C ALA A 105 -2.10 7.59 0.06
N ILE A 106 -2.03 6.32 -0.35
CA ILE A 106 -0.83 5.70 -0.91
C ILE A 106 -1.15 5.19 -2.31
N ILE A 107 -0.33 5.56 -3.29
CA ILE A 107 -0.33 5.00 -4.64
C ILE A 107 0.98 4.25 -4.84
N ASN A 108 0.92 2.92 -4.90
CA ASN A 108 2.07 2.08 -5.19
C ASN A 108 2.08 1.77 -6.69
N GLN A 109 3.15 2.16 -7.39
CA GLN A 109 3.21 2.06 -8.84
C GLN A 109 4.54 1.47 -9.34
N GLY A 110 4.53 0.97 -10.56
CA GLY A 110 5.71 0.40 -11.18
C GLY A 110 5.39 -0.50 -12.37
N THR A 111 6.40 -1.25 -12.79
CA THR A 111 6.31 -2.22 -13.88
C THR A 111 5.82 -3.59 -13.38
N SER A 112 5.39 -4.45 -14.30
CA SER A 112 4.89 -5.79 -13.99
C SER A 112 5.00 -6.75 -15.18
N GLY A 113 5.01 -8.06 -14.89
CA GLY A 113 4.79 -9.12 -15.87
C GLY A 113 3.30 -9.39 -16.09
N GLY A 114 2.88 -9.61 -17.33
CA GLY A 114 1.48 -9.89 -17.67
C GLY A 114 1.11 -11.34 -17.42
N HIS A 115 -0.01 -11.57 -16.72
CA HIS A 115 -0.64 -12.88 -16.52
C HIS A 115 -1.90 -13.05 -17.38
N ASP A 116 -2.69 -11.98 -17.52
CA ASP A 116 -3.88 -11.97 -18.38
C ASP A 116 -3.43 -11.95 -19.86
N PRO A 117 -3.75 -13.00 -20.63
CA PRO A 117 -3.32 -13.10 -22.03
C PRO A 117 -3.99 -12.08 -22.97
N THR A 118 -4.99 -11.37 -22.51
CA THR A 118 -5.67 -10.31 -23.29
C THR A 118 -4.97 -8.97 -23.23
N LEU A 119 -4.01 -8.79 -22.28
CA LEU A 119 -3.28 -7.55 -22.08
C LEU A 119 -1.94 -7.57 -22.82
N ASN A 120 -1.46 -6.37 -23.16
CA ASN A 120 -0.23 -6.17 -23.91
C ASN A 120 0.76 -5.28 -23.14
N VAL A 121 2.03 -5.34 -23.55
CA VAL A 121 3.06 -4.43 -23.03
C VAL A 121 2.63 -2.97 -23.25
N GLY A 122 2.69 -2.20 -22.19
CA GLY A 122 2.19 -0.82 -22.15
C GLY A 122 0.79 -0.66 -21.58
N ASP A 123 -0.01 -1.73 -21.44
CA ASP A 123 -1.29 -1.63 -20.76
C ASP A 123 -1.11 -1.39 -19.26
N ILE A 124 -2.04 -0.66 -18.66
CA ILE A 124 -2.05 -0.36 -17.22
C ILE A 124 -3.15 -1.14 -16.53
N VAL A 125 -2.80 -1.79 -15.41
CA VAL A 125 -3.73 -2.43 -14.49
C VAL A 125 -3.88 -1.58 -13.23
N LEU A 126 -5.09 -1.11 -12.98
CA LEU A 126 -5.52 -0.54 -11.71
C LEU A 126 -5.87 -1.68 -10.75
N GLY A 127 -5.19 -1.77 -9.65
CA GLY A 127 -5.37 -2.81 -8.65
C GLY A 127 -6.73 -2.69 -7.95
N LYS A 128 -7.79 -3.22 -8.59
CA LYS A 128 -9.07 -3.40 -7.92
C LYS A 128 -8.90 -4.22 -6.64
N ARG A 129 -7.93 -5.14 -6.67
CA ARG A 129 -7.46 -5.90 -5.51
C ARG A 129 -6.01 -6.35 -5.74
N SER A 130 -5.31 -6.61 -4.66
CA SER A 130 -3.96 -7.20 -4.68
C SER A 130 -3.90 -8.44 -3.80
N VAL A 131 -3.00 -9.36 -4.13
CA VAL A 131 -2.83 -10.63 -3.43
C VAL A 131 -1.36 -10.98 -3.30
N ASN A 132 -0.95 -11.48 -2.13
CA ASN A 132 0.35 -12.10 -1.99
C ASN A 132 0.31 -13.51 -2.62
N ALA A 133 0.87 -13.61 -3.82
CA ALA A 133 0.91 -14.85 -4.61
C ALA A 133 2.03 -15.82 -4.16
N ASN A 134 2.74 -15.50 -3.07
CA ASN A 134 3.75 -16.36 -2.43
C ASN A 134 3.19 -17.16 -1.24
N ASN A 135 1.94 -16.95 -0.86
CA ASN A 135 1.35 -17.64 0.27
C ASN A 135 0.75 -18.97 -0.18
N PHE A 136 1.42 -20.04 0.14
CA PHE A 136 1.01 -21.40 -0.21
C PHE A 136 0.97 -22.34 0.98
N LYS A 137 0.12 -23.33 0.89
CA LYS A 137 0.15 -24.55 1.70
C LYS A 137 0.27 -25.78 0.80
N THR A 138 0.93 -26.79 1.30
CA THR A 138 1.12 -28.06 0.59
C THR A 138 0.39 -29.17 1.31
N ALA A 139 -0.01 -30.21 0.57
CA ALA A 139 -0.42 -31.46 1.18
C ALA A 139 0.78 -32.13 1.91
N ARG A 140 0.50 -32.91 2.93
CA ARG A 140 1.54 -33.71 3.55
C ARG A 140 1.91 -34.88 2.62
N LEU A 141 3.14 -34.89 2.17
CA LEU A 141 3.73 -35.97 1.38
C LEU A 141 4.85 -36.63 2.18
N LEU A 142 5.09 -37.92 1.94
CA LEU A 142 6.18 -38.68 2.56
C LEU A 142 7.50 -38.43 1.80
N LYS A 143 8.61 -38.75 2.46
CA LYS A 143 9.94 -38.66 1.84
C LYS A 143 9.99 -39.54 0.58
N GLY A 144 10.36 -38.91 -0.55
CA GLY A 144 10.49 -39.62 -1.83
C GLY A 144 9.25 -39.51 -2.73
N GLU A 145 8.12 -38.94 -2.26
CA GLU A 145 6.91 -38.73 -3.08
C GLU A 145 7.02 -37.53 -3.99
N GLY A 146 8.10 -36.73 -3.86
CA GLY A 146 8.36 -35.59 -4.70
C GLY A 146 7.71 -34.31 -4.23
N SER A 147 7.80 -33.27 -5.06
CA SER A 147 7.15 -31.97 -4.86
C SER A 147 6.74 -31.43 -6.23
N ASP A 148 5.49 -30.99 -6.34
CA ASP A 148 4.94 -30.36 -7.54
C ASP A 148 4.31 -29.01 -7.19
N PRO A 149 4.96 -27.89 -7.54
CA PRO A 149 4.44 -26.55 -7.25
C PRO A 149 3.07 -26.25 -7.89
N MET A 150 2.68 -26.99 -8.92
CA MET A 150 1.37 -26.85 -9.55
C MET A 150 0.22 -27.38 -8.69
N GLN A 151 0.54 -28.18 -7.67
CA GLN A 151 -0.44 -28.72 -6.71
C GLN A 151 -0.47 -27.97 -5.38
N TRP A 152 0.34 -26.95 -5.23
CA TRP A 152 0.31 -26.12 -4.04
C TRP A 152 -0.99 -25.30 -3.99
N LEU A 153 -1.56 -25.16 -2.80
CA LEU A 153 -2.82 -24.43 -2.63
C LEU A 153 -2.57 -23.02 -2.09
N PRO A 154 -3.31 -22.02 -2.54
CA PRO A 154 -3.27 -20.70 -1.92
C PRO A 154 -3.58 -20.77 -0.42
N MET A 155 -2.83 -20.00 0.38
CA MET A 155 -3.06 -19.85 1.80
C MET A 155 -3.45 -18.42 2.13
N ASP A 156 -4.56 -18.25 2.84
CA ASP A 156 -5.03 -16.94 3.27
C ASP A 156 -4.28 -16.49 4.52
N ILE A 157 -4.07 -15.18 4.66
CA ILE A 157 -3.42 -14.59 5.82
C ILE A 157 -4.49 -14.32 6.89
N MET A 158 -4.19 -14.59 8.14
CA MET A 158 -5.02 -14.15 9.26
C MET A 158 -4.88 -12.63 9.43
N ALA A 159 -5.99 -11.92 9.40
CA ALA A 159 -6.05 -10.48 9.61
C ALA A 159 -6.08 -10.11 11.09
N SER A 160 -6.58 -11.02 11.93
CA SER A 160 -6.66 -10.87 13.37
C SER A 160 -6.24 -12.16 14.06
N GLU A 161 -5.89 -12.07 15.32
CA GLU A 161 -5.68 -13.26 16.14
C GLU A 161 -7.01 -14.00 16.33
N GLY A 162 -7.01 -15.29 15.99
CA GLY A 162 -8.12 -16.17 16.33
C GLY A 162 -8.06 -16.56 17.81
N SER A 163 -9.18 -17.00 18.36
CA SER A 163 -9.33 -17.31 19.78
C SER A 163 -8.42 -18.44 20.27
N ALA A 164 -7.97 -19.32 19.38
CA ALA A 164 -7.24 -20.54 19.74
C ALA A 164 -5.75 -20.54 19.37
N GLY A 165 -5.27 -19.61 18.60
CA GLY A 165 -3.82 -19.34 18.38
C GLY A 165 -3.00 -20.37 17.60
N GLU A 166 -3.48 -21.57 17.30
CA GLU A 166 -2.69 -22.61 16.63
C GLU A 166 -3.40 -23.23 15.41
N GLY A 167 -2.78 -23.10 14.23
CA GLY A 167 -3.12 -23.83 13.02
C GLY A 167 -4.61 -23.76 12.64
N ASP A 168 -5.20 -24.93 12.41
CA ASP A 168 -6.63 -25.02 12.05
C ASP A 168 -7.58 -24.63 13.20
N SER A 169 -7.07 -24.53 14.43
CA SER A 169 -7.83 -24.09 15.60
C SER A 169 -8.11 -22.59 15.61
N ALA A 170 -7.45 -21.81 14.76
CA ALA A 170 -7.80 -20.41 14.50
C ALA A 170 -8.93 -20.29 13.44
N ALA A 171 -9.87 -21.21 13.43
CA ALA A 171 -10.97 -21.22 12.44
C ALA A 171 -11.88 -20.00 12.52
N ASP A 172 -11.92 -19.32 13.66
CA ASP A 172 -12.65 -18.09 13.91
C ASP A 172 -11.87 -16.80 13.56
N ALA A 173 -10.58 -16.92 13.19
CA ALA A 173 -9.81 -15.79 12.73
C ALA A 173 -10.31 -15.30 11.36
N GLU A 174 -10.44 -13.97 11.21
CA GLU A 174 -10.67 -13.38 9.90
C GLU A 174 -9.51 -13.71 8.97
N LYS A 175 -9.83 -14.16 7.74
CA LYS A 175 -8.85 -14.55 6.73
C LYS A 175 -8.94 -13.64 5.53
N ILE A 176 -7.83 -13.05 5.15
CA ILE A 176 -7.75 -12.15 3.99
C ILE A 176 -6.87 -12.80 2.91
N ARG A 177 -7.42 -12.93 1.73
CA ARG A 177 -6.68 -13.27 0.50
C ARG A 177 -6.35 -12.03 -0.31
N TYR A 178 -7.27 -11.09 -0.38
CA TYR A 178 -7.16 -9.92 -1.25
C TYR A 178 -7.32 -8.63 -0.45
N TYR A 179 -6.41 -7.68 -0.68
CA TYR A 179 -6.53 -6.31 -0.21
C TYR A 179 -7.17 -5.47 -1.33
N LEU A 180 -8.24 -4.76 -1.01
CA LEU A 180 -9.01 -4.00 -1.99
C LEU A 180 -8.38 -2.64 -2.26
N GLY A 181 -8.32 -2.25 -3.53
CA GLY A 181 -7.99 -0.88 -3.91
C GLY A 181 -9.11 0.08 -3.48
N ASN A 182 -8.71 1.28 -3.05
CA ASN A 182 -9.68 2.29 -2.64
C ASN A 182 -10.55 2.73 -3.83
N SER A 183 -11.86 2.66 -3.69
CA SER A 183 -12.83 2.90 -4.77
C SER A 183 -12.80 4.34 -5.30
N GLN A 184 -12.50 5.33 -4.45
CA GLN A 184 -12.37 6.72 -4.88
C GLN A 184 -11.11 6.90 -5.74
N LEU A 185 -9.96 6.35 -5.31
CA LEU A 185 -8.72 6.41 -6.07
C LEU A 185 -8.86 5.69 -7.43
N ILE A 186 -9.55 4.54 -7.48
CA ILE A 186 -9.84 3.84 -8.74
C ILE A 186 -10.68 4.71 -9.68
N ARG A 187 -11.77 5.33 -9.18
CA ARG A 187 -12.60 6.23 -10.00
C ARG A 187 -11.81 7.40 -10.56
N ILE A 188 -10.95 8.01 -9.73
CA ILE A 188 -10.08 9.11 -10.15
C ILE A 188 -9.07 8.64 -11.20
N ALA A 189 -8.42 7.49 -10.98
CA ALA A 189 -7.49 6.93 -11.95
C ALA A 189 -8.20 6.69 -13.30
N ARG A 190 -9.39 6.09 -13.29
CA ARG A 190 -10.18 5.89 -14.51
C ARG A 190 -10.56 7.19 -15.22
N SER A 191 -10.88 8.25 -14.49
CA SER A 191 -11.30 9.52 -15.10
C SER A 191 -10.20 10.15 -15.96
N VAL A 192 -8.94 9.81 -15.72
CA VAL A 192 -7.78 10.30 -16.49
C VAL A 192 -7.22 9.29 -17.48
N SER A 193 -7.87 8.12 -17.65
CA SER A 193 -7.38 7.05 -18.53
C SER A 193 -7.21 7.49 -19.98
N SER A 194 -8.06 8.39 -20.47
CA SER A 194 -7.97 8.93 -21.84
C SER A 194 -6.68 9.74 -22.11
N LYS A 195 -5.98 10.18 -21.06
CA LYS A 195 -4.68 10.87 -21.18
C LYS A 195 -3.52 9.89 -21.41
N TYR A 196 -3.70 8.62 -21.11
CA TYR A 196 -2.73 7.58 -21.38
C TYR A 196 -2.82 7.11 -22.83
N LYS A 197 -1.68 7.00 -23.54
CA LYS A 197 -1.67 6.78 -25.00
C LYS A 197 -0.91 5.53 -25.43
N ARG A 198 -0.17 4.90 -24.51
CA ARG A 198 0.66 3.74 -24.86
C ARG A 198 -0.12 2.43 -24.90
N GLY A 199 -1.23 2.34 -24.17
CA GLY A 199 -2.06 1.16 -24.05
C GLY A 199 -3.41 1.48 -23.46
N VAL A 200 -4.12 0.45 -23.03
CA VAL A 200 -5.40 0.59 -22.33
C VAL A 200 -5.19 0.63 -20.83
N VAL A 201 -6.18 1.18 -20.11
CA VAL A 201 -6.20 1.18 -18.64
C VAL A 201 -7.39 0.34 -18.19
N VAL A 202 -7.10 -0.75 -17.49
CA VAL A 202 -8.11 -1.70 -17.01
C VAL A 202 -8.06 -1.86 -15.50
N GLU A 203 -9.13 -2.38 -14.90
CA GLU A 203 -9.13 -2.83 -13.52
C GLU A 203 -8.80 -4.32 -13.46
N GLY A 204 -7.96 -4.73 -12.50
CA GLY A 204 -7.57 -6.12 -12.38
C GLY A 204 -7.03 -6.50 -11.00
N THR A 205 -6.50 -7.70 -10.89
CA THR A 205 -5.83 -8.19 -9.69
C THR A 205 -4.32 -8.12 -9.89
N ILE A 206 -3.62 -7.47 -8.98
CA ILE A 206 -2.16 -7.45 -8.94
C ILE A 206 -1.69 -8.56 -8.00
N GLY A 207 -0.90 -9.51 -8.54
CA GLY A 207 -0.24 -10.56 -7.77
C GLY A 207 1.15 -10.14 -7.38
N SER A 208 1.51 -10.21 -6.11
CA SER A 208 2.84 -9.86 -5.62
C SER A 208 3.54 -11.09 -5.05
N GLY A 209 4.84 -11.20 -5.34
CA GLY A 209 5.68 -12.24 -4.77
C GLY A 209 7.15 -12.00 -5.12
N ASN A 210 8.07 -12.45 -4.27
CA ASN A 210 9.51 -12.32 -4.53
C ASN A 210 9.98 -13.35 -5.56
N PHE A 211 9.39 -13.33 -6.75
CA PHE A 211 9.71 -14.24 -7.84
C PHE A 211 9.65 -13.53 -9.21
N TRP A 212 10.22 -14.14 -10.19
CA TRP A 212 10.09 -13.80 -11.60
C TRP A 212 9.65 -15.05 -12.34
N ASN A 213 8.38 -15.11 -12.77
CA ASN A 213 7.90 -16.25 -13.54
C ASN A 213 8.15 -16.06 -15.04
N ASN A 214 8.73 -17.08 -15.63
CA ASN A 214 8.92 -17.17 -17.08
C ASN A 214 8.43 -18.53 -17.62
N GLU A 215 7.71 -19.28 -16.80
CA GLU A 215 7.06 -20.53 -17.13
C GLU A 215 5.59 -20.27 -17.43
N LEU A 216 5.17 -20.49 -18.67
CA LEU A 216 3.82 -20.16 -19.12
C LEU A 216 2.74 -20.92 -18.35
N ASP A 217 2.98 -22.19 -18.01
CA ASP A 217 2.04 -22.99 -17.22
C ASP A 217 1.88 -22.43 -15.80
N ARG A 218 2.98 -21.96 -15.18
CA ARG A 218 2.94 -21.32 -13.87
C ARG A 218 2.21 -19.99 -13.91
N ILE A 219 2.46 -19.17 -14.91
CA ILE A 219 1.75 -17.89 -15.15
C ILE A 219 0.24 -18.16 -15.32
N ALA A 220 -0.14 -19.11 -16.14
CA ALA A 220 -1.53 -19.51 -16.34
C ALA A 220 -2.16 -20.03 -15.04
N TRP A 221 -1.41 -20.82 -14.27
CA TRP A 221 -1.84 -21.33 -12.96
C TRP A 221 -2.12 -20.20 -11.96
N LEU A 222 -1.23 -19.19 -11.87
CA LEU A 222 -1.40 -18.02 -10.99
C LEU A 222 -2.61 -17.19 -11.43
N HIS A 223 -2.77 -16.97 -12.74
CA HIS A 223 -3.96 -16.31 -13.29
C HIS A 223 -5.24 -17.04 -12.89
N GLN A 224 -5.27 -18.36 -13.05
CA GLN A 224 -6.45 -19.19 -12.75
C GLN A 224 -6.79 -19.23 -11.25
N HIS A 225 -5.80 -19.36 -10.37
CA HIS A 225 -6.02 -19.60 -8.93
C HIS A 225 -6.16 -18.31 -8.11
N PHE A 226 -5.48 -17.23 -8.53
CA PHE A 226 -5.54 -15.95 -7.85
C PHE A 226 -6.28 -14.87 -8.67
N GLY A 227 -6.65 -15.16 -9.92
CA GLY A 227 -7.25 -14.17 -10.82
C GLY A 227 -6.32 -13.03 -11.18
N THR A 228 -5.00 -13.22 -11.10
CA THR A 228 -4.01 -12.17 -11.33
C THR A 228 -4.02 -11.72 -12.78
N SER A 229 -4.07 -10.41 -13.02
CA SER A 229 -3.88 -9.81 -14.34
C SER A 229 -2.41 -9.56 -14.62
N VAL A 230 -1.64 -9.27 -13.57
CA VAL A 230 -0.19 -9.00 -13.61
C VAL A 230 0.48 -9.53 -12.35
N GLU A 231 1.82 -9.72 -12.42
CA GLU A 231 2.67 -10.01 -11.27
C GLU A 231 3.76 -8.96 -11.09
N GLU A 232 4.15 -8.73 -9.85
CA GLU A 232 5.26 -7.89 -9.42
C GLU A 232 5.67 -8.26 -7.98
N MET A 233 6.44 -7.43 -7.27
CA MET A 233 7.06 -7.82 -6.01
C MET A 233 6.69 -6.94 -4.81
N GLU A 234 5.70 -6.01 -4.89
CA GLU A 234 5.53 -4.93 -3.90
C GLU A 234 4.08 -4.70 -3.45
N THR A 235 3.14 -4.64 -4.40
CA THR A 235 1.79 -4.08 -4.19
C THR A 235 1.05 -4.72 -3.02
N ALA A 236 1.06 -6.04 -2.91
CA ALA A 236 0.33 -6.73 -1.85
C ALA A 236 0.91 -6.43 -0.46
N ALA A 237 2.23 -6.27 -0.34
CA ALA A 237 2.86 -5.90 0.93
C ALA A 237 2.49 -4.47 1.33
N ALA A 238 2.56 -3.51 0.39
CA ALA A 238 2.12 -2.14 0.65
C ALA A 238 0.63 -2.07 1.01
N ALA A 239 -0.22 -2.81 0.27
CA ALA A 239 -1.66 -2.86 0.52
C ALA A 239 -2.00 -3.46 1.89
N GLN A 240 -1.29 -4.50 2.32
CA GLN A 240 -1.45 -5.12 3.63
C GLN A 240 -1.13 -4.14 4.76
N ILE A 241 -0.02 -3.42 4.64
CA ILE A 241 0.37 -2.41 5.63
C ILE A 241 -0.62 -1.23 5.61
N ALA A 242 -0.98 -0.72 4.42
CA ALA A 242 -1.97 0.36 4.30
C ALA A 242 -3.33 -0.03 4.92
N HIS A 243 -3.77 -1.27 4.72
CA HIS A 243 -4.98 -1.82 5.34
C HIS A 243 -4.88 -1.85 6.87
N ALA A 244 -3.74 -2.28 7.43
CA ALA A 244 -3.53 -2.34 8.88
C ALA A 244 -3.53 -0.95 9.55
N TYR A 245 -3.25 0.10 8.78
CA TYR A 245 -3.24 1.49 9.25
C TYR A 245 -4.45 2.31 8.78
N ASP A 246 -5.45 1.68 8.14
CA ASP A 246 -6.65 2.34 7.57
C ASP A 246 -6.31 3.47 6.57
N VAL A 247 -5.20 3.35 5.83
CA VAL A 247 -4.80 4.33 4.82
C VAL A 247 -5.34 3.94 3.44
N PRO A 248 -6.07 4.84 2.75
CA PRO A 248 -6.53 4.60 1.37
C PRO A 248 -5.37 4.21 0.44
N PHE A 249 -5.53 3.11 -0.30
CA PHE A 249 -4.48 2.51 -1.11
C PHE A 249 -4.92 2.21 -2.54
N LEU A 250 -4.02 2.39 -3.50
CA LEU A 250 -4.19 1.93 -4.87
C LEU A 250 -2.85 1.44 -5.46
N GLY A 251 -2.82 0.20 -5.94
CA GLY A 251 -1.77 -0.31 -6.80
C GLY A 251 -2.03 0.09 -8.25
N ILE A 252 -0.99 0.53 -8.98
CA ILE A 252 -1.03 0.81 -10.42
C ILE A 252 0.17 0.16 -11.06
N ARG A 253 -0.05 -0.71 -12.03
CA ARG A 253 1.04 -1.41 -12.71
C ARG A 253 0.91 -1.29 -14.23
N VAL A 254 2.04 -1.01 -14.88
CA VAL A 254 2.16 -1.09 -16.34
C VAL A 254 2.80 -2.42 -16.72
N LEU A 255 2.28 -3.06 -17.75
CA LEU A 255 2.93 -4.26 -18.28
C LEU A 255 4.23 -3.88 -18.98
N SER A 256 5.34 -4.47 -18.53
CA SER A 256 6.67 -4.32 -19.11
C SER A 256 7.09 -5.53 -19.94
N ASN A 257 6.49 -6.68 -19.66
CA ASN A 257 6.77 -7.95 -20.31
C ASN A 257 5.57 -8.89 -20.20
N ASN A 258 5.36 -9.68 -21.24
CA ASN A 258 4.41 -10.80 -21.25
C ASN A 258 4.74 -11.76 -22.40
N ILE A 259 3.85 -12.71 -22.65
CA ILE A 259 4.01 -13.69 -23.76
C ILE A 259 4.13 -13.01 -25.13
N THR A 260 3.51 -11.83 -25.34
CA THR A 260 3.50 -11.16 -26.64
C THR A 260 4.85 -10.54 -27.02
N ASN A 261 5.73 -10.26 -26.05
CA ASN A 261 7.09 -9.79 -26.28
C ASN A 261 8.17 -10.79 -25.86
N GLY A 262 7.81 -12.07 -25.75
CA GLY A 262 8.74 -13.13 -25.36
C GLY A 262 9.26 -13.02 -23.93
N GLY A 263 8.54 -12.35 -23.04
CA GLY A 263 8.94 -12.13 -21.63
C GLY A 263 10.05 -11.08 -21.43
N HIS A 264 10.43 -10.35 -22.49
CA HIS A 264 11.49 -9.34 -22.40
C HIS A 264 11.01 -8.08 -21.65
N TYR A 265 11.76 -7.69 -20.61
CA TYR A 265 11.48 -6.48 -19.87
C TYR A 265 11.69 -5.21 -20.71
N ASP A 266 10.67 -4.36 -20.81
CA ASP A 266 10.73 -3.05 -21.44
C ASP A 266 10.81 -1.94 -20.37
N PRO A 267 12.00 -1.40 -20.06
CA PRO A 267 12.19 -0.39 -19.02
C PRO A 267 11.51 0.94 -19.33
N SER A 268 11.21 1.23 -20.61
CA SER A 268 10.57 2.50 -20.98
C SER A 268 9.15 2.63 -20.41
N THR A 269 8.48 1.50 -20.12
CA THR A 269 7.15 1.48 -19.53
C THR A 269 7.13 2.10 -18.11
N ALA A 270 8.24 2.04 -17.39
CA ALA A 270 8.32 2.59 -16.03
C ALA A 270 8.06 4.11 -15.99
N VAL A 271 8.58 4.86 -16.96
CA VAL A 271 8.32 6.30 -17.06
C VAL A 271 6.88 6.57 -17.45
N ASP A 272 6.33 5.80 -18.37
CA ASP A 272 4.93 5.94 -18.79
C ASP A 272 3.96 5.71 -17.65
N CYS A 273 4.25 4.74 -16.76
CA CYS A 273 3.48 4.53 -15.54
C CYS A 273 3.50 5.79 -14.64
N GLN A 274 4.68 6.36 -14.39
CA GLN A 274 4.82 7.56 -13.54
C GLN A 274 4.12 8.78 -14.16
N VAL A 275 4.15 8.94 -15.49
CA VAL A 275 3.40 9.99 -16.19
C VAL A 275 1.88 9.82 -15.99
N TYR A 276 1.39 8.59 -16.09
CA TYR A 276 -0.02 8.29 -15.80
C TYR A 276 -0.36 8.58 -14.33
N VAL A 277 0.45 8.09 -13.40
CA VAL A 277 0.25 8.30 -11.95
C VAL A 277 0.29 9.79 -11.60
N LYS A 278 1.14 10.60 -12.24
CA LYS A 278 1.10 12.06 -12.09
C LYS A 278 -0.29 12.62 -12.43
N ASN A 279 -0.90 12.18 -13.53
CA ASN A 279 -2.24 12.64 -13.90
C ASN A 279 -3.29 12.23 -12.86
N VAL A 280 -3.16 11.02 -12.27
CA VAL A 280 -4.02 10.54 -11.19
C VAL A 280 -3.88 11.42 -9.95
N VAL A 281 -2.64 11.69 -9.52
CA VAL A 281 -2.36 12.51 -8.32
C VAL A 281 -2.87 13.93 -8.51
N VAL A 282 -2.65 14.55 -9.68
CA VAL A 282 -3.15 15.90 -9.99
C VAL A 282 -4.69 15.93 -9.94
N ALA A 283 -5.35 14.92 -10.50
CA ALA A 283 -6.80 14.81 -10.44
C ALA A 283 -7.30 14.61 -9.00
N TYR A 284 -6.60 13.82 -8.20
CA TYR A 284 -6.93 13.60 -6.78
C TYR A 284 -6.78 14.89 -5.96
N ILE A 285 -5.67 15.62 -6.14
CA ILE A 285 -5.46 16.94 -5.52
C ILE A 285 -6.61 17.90 -5.88
N GLY A 286 -7.08 17.88 -7.13
CA GLY A 286 -8.20 18.71 -7.59
C GLY A 286 -9.50 18.49 -6.81
N THR A 287 -9.69 17.32 -6.21
CA THR A 287 -10.90 17.03 -5.39
C THR A 287 -10.90 17.68 -4.00
N PHE A 288 -9.78 18.27 -3.57
CA PHE A 288 -9.67 18.93 -2.26
C PHE A 288 -10.00 20.43 -2.29
N GLY A 289 -10.20 21.00 -3.47
CA GLY A 289 -10.50 22.43 -3.68
C GLY A 289 -11.95 22.72 -4.02
N GLU A 290 -12.78 21.68 -4.05
CA GLU A 290 -14.24 21.78 -4.19
C GLU A 290 -14.87 21.59 -2.77
#